data_6ca2e35390e7811c27da2530216ffb3a
#
_entry.id   6ca2e35390e7811c27da2530216ffb3a
#
_cell.length_a   1.000
_cell.length_b   1.000
_cell.length_c   1.000
_cell.angle_alpha   90.00
_cell.angle_beta   90.00
_cell.angle_gamma   90.00
#
_symmetry.space_group_name_H-M   'P 1'
#
loop_
_entity.id
_entity.type
_entity.pdbx_description
1 polymer ?
#
loop_
_entity_poly.entity_id
_entity_poly.type
_entity_poly.pdbx_seq_one_letter_code
_entity_poly.pdbx_strand_id
1 'polypeptide(L)'
;MKAHLVDCNYEEQSVTYRFETQKWQINERGGIHGGAIAGMFDTAFGVVANLTAGDNEATTTDMTISFLRGVELGMEVDLKVYIVKAGRSLIRQRGELYDAATKKLLATGSGSWMPL
;
A
#
# COMPACT_ATOMS: atom_id res chain seq x y z
N MET A 1 4.90 6.48 10.21
CA MET A 1 4.99 5.15 9.59
C MET A 1 6.30 5.05 8.82
N LYS A 2 7.11 4.05 9.10
CA LYS A 2 8.43 3.92 8.45
C LYS A 2 8.30 3.14 7.15
N ALA A 3 8.57 3.81 6.04
CA ALA A 3 8.48 3.24 4.71
C ALA A 3 9.66 3.67 3.85
N HIS A 4 10.10 2.77 2.97
CA HIS A 4 11.10 3.13 1.97
C HIS A 4 10.87 2.36 0.67
N LEU A 5 11.28 2.98 -0.42
CA LEU A 5 11.16 2.40 -1.76
C LEU A 5 12.16 1.26 -1.94
N VAL A 6 11.72 0.10 -2.41
CA VAL A 6 12.58 -1.05 -2.68
C VAL A 6 12.62 -1.44 -4.15
N ASP A 7 11.61 -1.11 -4.93
CA ASP A 7 11.58 -1.45 -6.36
C ASP A 7 10.65 -0.54 -7.14
N CYS A 8 11.00 -0.31 -8.41
CA CYS A 8 10.17 0.41 -9.35
C CYS A 8 10.29 -0.28 -10.71
N ASN A 9 9.20 -0.86 -11.20
CA ASN A 9 9.19 -1.64 -12.44
C ASN A 9 8.28 -0.96 -13.47
N TYR A 10 8.90 -0.35 -14.47
CA TYR A 10 8.17 0.39 -15.52
C TYR A 10 7.34 -0.51 -16.43
N GLU A 11 7.82 -1.72 -16.71
CA GLU A 11 7.10 -2.66 -17.57
C GLU A 11 5.80 -3.13 -16.94
N GLU A 12 5.84 -3.43 -15.65
CA GLU A 12 4.66 -3.81 -14.87
C GLU A 12 3.82 -2.62 -14.44
N GLN A 13 4.37 -1.42 -14.51
CA GLN A 13 3.79 -0.23 -13.89
C GLN A 13 3.53 -0.46 -12.41
N SER A 14 4.56 -0.93 -11.71
CA SER A 14 4.49 -1.23 -10.28
C SER A 14 5.58 -0.54 -9.49
N VAL A 15 5.28 -0.27 -8.23
CA VAL A 15 6.21 0.32 -7.26
C VAL A 15 6.07 -0.46 -5.97
N THR A 16 7.18 -0.82 -5.36
CA THR A 16 7.17 -1.58 -4.10
C THR A 16 7.78 -0.74 -2.98
N TYR A 17 7.03 -0.59 -1.90
CA TYR A 17 7.48 0.05 -0.67
C TYR A 17 7.60 -0.99 0.43
N ARG A 18 8.65 -0.86 1.24
CA ARG A 18 8.84 -1.68 2.43
C ARG A 18 8.45 -0.89 3.66
N PHE A 19 7.66 -1.50 4.52
CA PHE A 19 7.25 -0.93 5.80
C PHE A 19 7.80 -1.76 6.94
N GLU A 20 8.26 -1.09 8.00
CA GLU A 20 8.61 -1.73 9.25
C GLU A 20 7.40 -1.65 10.18
N THR A 21 7.09 -2.76 10.85
CA THR A 21 6.02 -2.75 11.86
C THR A 21 6.48 -2.00 13.12
N GLN A 22 5.57 -1.28 13.75
CA GLN A 22 5.85 -0.41 14.90
C GLN A 22 5.03 -0.84 16.11
N LYS A 23 5.57 -0.65 17.31
CA LYS A 23 4.87 -1.01 18.56
C LYS A 23 3.50 -0.35 18.70
N TRP A 24 3.35 0.90 18.26
CA TRP A 24 2.07 1.62 18.36
C TRP A 24 0.99 1.03 17.46
N GLN A 25 1.34 0.14 16.54
CA GLN A 25 0.41 -0.48 15.58
C GLN A 25 -0.22 -1.77 16.10
N ILE A 26 0.21 -2.26 17.29
CA ILE A 26 -0.31 -3.54 17.80
C ILE A 26 -1.73 -3.42 18.33
N ASN A 27 -2.52 -4.48 18.07
CA ASN A 27 -3.85 -4.63 18.65
C ASN A 27 -3.78 -5.38 19.99
N GLU A 28 -4.93 -5.66 20.61
CA GLU A 28 -5.03 -6.35 21.89
C GLU A 28 -4.44 -7.77 21.88
N ARG A 29 -4.35 -8.41 20.71
CA ARG A 29 -3.84 -9.77 20.54
C ARG A 29 -2.34 -9.82 20.26
N GLY A 30 -1.68 -8.67 20.15
CA GLY A 30 -0.26 -8.60 19.84
C GLY A 30 0.08 -8.57 18.35
N GLY A 31 -0.93 -8.67 17.46
CA GLY A 31 -0.74 -8.51 16.03
C GLY A 31 -0.85 -7.06 15.59
N ILE A 32 -0.50 -6.77 14.35
CA ILE A 32 -0.62 -5.43 13.80
C ILE A 32 -2.09 -5.13 13.50
N HIS A 33 -2.55 -3.99 13.95
CA HIS A 33 -3.94 -3.56 13.78
C HIS A 33 -4.28 -3.42 12.30
N GLY A 34 -5.49 -3.90 11.90
CA GLY A 34 -5.95 -3.78 10.52
C GLY A 34 -5.98 -2.36 10.01
N GLY A 35 -6.32 -1.39 10.87
CA GLY A 35 -6.26 0.02 10.53
C GLY A 35 -4.85 0.51 10.20
N ALA A 36 -3.83 -0.03 10.87
CA ALA A 36 -2.44 0.30 10.56
C ALA A 36 -2.04 -0.28 9.19
N ILE A 37 -2.47 -1.50 8.89
CA ILE A 37 -2.22 -2.12 7.57
C ILE A 37 -2.92 -1.31 6.48
N ALA A 38 -4.17 -0.92 6.68
CA ALA A 38 -4.90 -0.06 5.75
C ALA A 38 -4.17 1.28 5.56
N GLY A 39 -3.57 1.82 6.61
CA GLY A 39 -2.75 3.02 6.55
C GLY A 39 -1.51 2.84 5.66
N MET A 40 -0.89 1.67 5.67
CA MET A 40 0.23 1.36 4.77
C MET A 40 -0.23 1.42 3.31
N PHE A 41 -1.38 0.80 3.00
CA PHE A 41 -1.97 0.86 1.66
C PHE A 41 -2.28 2.30 1.27
N ASP A 42 -2.93 3.05 2.13
CA ASP A 42 -3.29 4.43 1.84
C ASP A 42 -2.05 5.30 1.59
N THR A 43 -1.01 5.12 2.40
CA THR A 43 0.25 5.86 2.26
C THR A 43 0.92 5.55 0.92
N ALA A 44 1.08 4.28 0.58
CA ALA A 44 1.75 3.87 -0.66
C ALA A 44 0.93 4.25 -1.90
N PHE A 45 -0.37 3.99 -1.87
CA PHE A 45 -1.27 4.37 -2.96
C PHE A 45 -1.28 5.89 -3.17
N GLY A 46 -1.31 6.65 -2.08
CA GLY A 46 -1.31 8.12 -2.14
C GLY A 46 -0.06 8.67 -2.80
N VAL A 47 1.11 8.15 -2.45
CA VAL A 47 2.37 8.58 -3.06
C VAL A 47 2.38 8.27 -4.56
N VAL A 48 1.98 7.06 -4.95
CA VAL A 48 1.96 6.65 -6.36
C VAL A 48 0.93 7.47 -7.15
N ALA A 49 -0.25 7.72 -6.56
CA ALA A 49 -1.28 8.54 -7.19
C ALA A 49 -0.81 9.98 -7.43
N ASN A 50 -0.15 10.59 -6.45
CA ASN A 50 0.39 11.95 -6.60
C ASN A 50 1.46 12.01 -7.69
N LEU A 51 2.35 11.03 -7.75
CA LEU A 51 3.37 10.95 -8.78
C LEU A 51 2.74 10.76 -10.17
N THR A 52 1.69 9.94 -10.26
CA THR A 52 0.98 9.66 -11.50
C THR A 52 0.19 10.89 -11.98
N ALA A 53 -0.35 11.66 -11.06
CA ALA A 53 -1.12 12.87 -11.37
C ALA A 53 -0.23 14.05 -11.82
N GLY A 54 1.09 13.90 -11.75
CA GLY A 54 2.03 14.95 -12.12
C GLY A 54 2.09 16.07 -11.09
N ASP A 55 1.81 17.30 -11.52
CA ASP A 55 1.85 18.47 -10.63
C ASP A 55 0.60 18.62 -9.77
N ASN A 56 -0.40 17.77 -9.99
CA ASN A 56 -1.65 17.82 -9.24
C ASN A 56 -1.61 16.87 -8.05
N GLU A 57 -2.28 17.26 -6.98
CA GLU A 57 -2.53 16.35 -5.87
C GLU A 57 -3.68 15.42 -6.25
N ALA A 58 -3.70 14.24 -5.63
CA ALA A 58 -4.79 13.30 -5.80
C ALA A 58 -5.36 12.95 -4.43
N THR A 59 -6.67 12.77 -4.37
CA THR A 59 -7.36 12.41 -3.14
C THR A 59 -8.00 11.03 -3.29
N THR A 60 -8.01 10.27 -2.20
CA THR A 60 -8.64 8.95 -2.15
C THR A 60 -10.15 9.08 -2.28
N THR A 61 -10.74 8.35 -3.22
CA THR A 61 -12.20 8.29 -3.35
C THR A 61 -12.77 7.03 -2.70
N ASP A 62 -12.08 5.91 -2.87
CA ASP A 62 -12.46 4.65 -2.23
C ASP A 62 -11.23 3.76 -2.08
N MET A 63 -11.30 2.84 -1.14
CA MET A 63 -10.24 1.87 -0.91
C MET A 63 -10.85 0.63 -0.24
N THR A 64 -10.51 -0.54 -0.76
CA THR A 64 -10.97 -1.83 -0.23
C THR A 64 -9.76 -2.69 0.08
N ILE A 65 -9.69 -3.22 1.28
CA ILE A 65 -8.59 -4.06 1.73
C ILE A 65 -9.14 -5.40 2.18
N SER A 66 -8.50 -6.50 1.74
CA SER A 66 -8.79 -7.85 2.21
C SER A 66 -7.60 -8.36 3.01
N PHE A 67 -7.85 -8.73 4.25
CA PHE A 67 -6.81 -9.23 5.15
C PHE A 67 -6.82 -10.76 5.10
N LEU A 68 -5.73 -11.35 4.61
CA LEU A 68 -5.63 -12.79 4.37
C LEU A 68 -4.86 -13.51 5.46
N ARG A 69 -3.85 -12.88 6.04
CA ARG A 69 -3.00 -13.43 7.10
C ARG A 69 -2.67 -12.36 8.10
N GLY A 70 -2.41 -12.77 9.34
CA GLY A 70 -1.97 -11.85 10.38
C GLY A 70 -0.59 -11.29 10.13
N VAL A 71 -0.39 -10.04 10.50
CA VAL A 71 0.92 -9.38 10.48
C VAL A 71 1.35 -9.19 11.94
N GLU A 72 2.57 -9.61 12.25
CA GLU A 72 3.09 -9.55 13.61
C GLU A 72 4.17 -8.47 13.75
N LEU A 73 4.31 -7.96 14.98
CA LEU A 73 5.38 -7.01 15.27
C LEU A 73 6.74 -7.67 15.02
N GLY A 74 7.63 -6.96 14.36
CA GLY A 74 8.94 -7.46 13.95
C GLY A 74 9.01 -7.87 12.50
N MET A 75 7.87 -8.12 11.85
CA MET A 75 7.86 -8.36 10.41
C MET A 75 8.17 -7.08 9.65
N GLU A 76 8.94 -7.23 8.58
CA GLU A 76 8.99 -6.23 7.52
C GLU A 76 8.04 -6.70 6.42
N VAL A 77 7.28 -5.79 5.85
CA VAL A 77 6.29 -6.12 4.83
C VAL A 77 6.53 -5.28 3.57
N ASP A 78 6.37 -5.92 2.42
CA ASP A 78 6.52 -5.26 1.12
C ASP A 78 5.15 -5.08 0.49
N LEU A 79 4.81 -3.85 0.19
CA LEU A 79 3.57 -3.50 -0.49
C LEU A 79 3.89 -3.16 -1.94
N LYS A 80 3.46 -4.03 -2.84
CA LYS A 80 3.62 -3.83 -4.28
C LYS A 80 2.36 -3.19 -4.83
N VAL A 81 2.51 -2.00 -5.36
CA VAL A 81 1.40 -1.20 -5.90
C VAL A 81 1.47 -1.24 -7.43
N TYR A 82 0.34 -1.57 -8.04
CA TYR A 82 0.20 -1.58 -9.50
C TYR A 82 -0.73 -0.46 -9.93
N ILE A 83 -0.35 0.28 -10.96
CA ILE A 83 -1.23 1.25 -11.60
C ILE A 83 -2.09 0.47 -12.58
N VAL A 84 -3.39 0.40 -12.33
CA VAL A 84 -4.35 -0.29 -13.20
C VAL A 84 -4.79 0.63 -14.32
N LYS A 85 -5.05 1.90 -13.99
CA LYS A 85 -5.44 2.92 -14.96
C LYS A 85 -5.06 4.30 -14.46
N ALA A 86 -4.40 5.08 -15.30
CA ALA A 86 -4.05 6.46 -15.02
C ALA A 86 -4.84 7.36 -15.97
N GLY A 87 -6.02 7.80 -15.50
CA GLY A 87 -6.87 8.70 -16.26
C GLY A 87 -6.79 10.13 -15.76
N ARG A 88 -7.41 11.06 -16.49
CA ARG A 88 -7.46 12.48 -16.10
C ARG A 88 -8.31 12.71 -14.86
N SER A 89 -9.41 11.97 -14.76
CA SER A 89 -10.39 12.14 -13.68
C SER A 89 -10.26 11.09 -12.59
N LEU A 90 -9.57 9.98 -12.88
CA LEU A 90 -9.49 8.86 -11.96
C LEU A 90 -8.23 8.06 -12.19
N ILE A 91 -7.55 7.74 -11.09
CA ILE A 91 -6.40 6.83 -11.08
C ILE A 91 -6.84 5.61 -10.31
N ARG A 92 -6.77 4.44 -10.95
CA ARG A 92 -7.13 3.17 -10.33
C ARG A 92 -5.87 2.39 -10.01
N GLN A 93 -5.77 1.88 -8.78
CA GLN A 93 -4.61 1.13 -8.31
C GLN A 93 -5.04 -0.14 -7.59
N ARG A 94 -4.16 -1.14 -7.60
CA ARG A 94 -4.28 -2.32 -6.76
C ARG A 94 -2.96 -2.60 -6.07
N GLY A 95 -2.98 -3.33 -4.97
CA GLY A 95 -1.78 -3.62 -4.20
C GLY A 95 -1.81 -5.01 -3.58
N GLU A 96 -0.63 -5.53 -3.33
CA GLU A 96 -0.41 -6.81 -2.69
C GLU A 96 0.63 -6.62 -1.61
N LEU A 97 0.28 -7.01 -0.37
CA LEU A 97 1.17 -6.90 0.77
C LEU A 97 1.76 -8.27 1.08
N TYR A 98 3.08 -8.34 1.12
CA TYR A 98 3.83 -9.58 1.35
C TYR A 98 4.69 -9.49 2.59
N ASP A 99 4.88 -10.62 3.28
CA ASP A 99 5.96 -10.77 4.24
C ASP A 99 7.28 -10.67 3.45
N ALA A 100 8.14 -9.72 3.80
CA ALA A 100 9.39 -9.50 3.07
C ALA A 100 10.33 -10.70 3.14
N ALA A 101 10.30 -11.44 4.25
CA ALA A 101 11.18 -12.59 4.47
C ALA A 101 10.69 -13.85 3.76
N THR A 102 9.41 -14.20 3.92
CA THR A 102 8.84 -15.46 3.41
C THR A 102 8.17 -15.34 2.06
N LYS A 103 7.86 -14.12 1.63
CA LYS A 103 7.12 -13.80 0.39
C LYS A 103 5.67 -14.26 0.41
N LYS A 104 5.13 -14.59 1.58
CA LYS A 104 3.72 -14.96 1.71
C LYS A 104 2.84 -13.73 1.56
N LEU A 105 1.74 -13.88 0.85
CA LEU A 105 0.75 -12.83 0.66
C LEU A 105 -0.04 -12.63 1.96
N LEU A 106 -0.07 -11.41 2.46
CA LEU A 106 -0.70 -11.06 3.73
C LEU A 106 -2.03 -10.34 3.53
N ALA A 107 -2.12 -9.48 2.53
CA ALA A 107 -3.31 -8.70 2.24
C ALA A 107 -3.32 -8.26 0.80
N THR A 108 -4.51 -7.95 0.29
CA THR A 108 -4.68 -7.34 -1.02
C THR A 108 -5.55 -6.10 -0.88
N GLY A 109 -5.38 -5.16 -1.78
CA GLY A 109 -6.18 -3.95 -1.76
C GLY A 109 -6.33 -3.34 -3.14
N SER A 110 -7.33 -2.49 -3.27
CA SER A 110 -7.53 -1.71 -4.48
C SER A 110 -8.26 -0.42 -4.13
N GLY A 111 -8.18 0.55 -5.00
CA GLY A 111 -8.85 1.81 -4.76
C GLY A 111 -8.73 2.75 -5.94
N SER A 112 -9.35 3.90 -5.78
CA SER A 112 -9.36 4.96 -6.77
C SER A 112 -8.97 6.28 -6.13
N TRP A 113 -8.29 7.11 -6.91
CA TRP A 113 -7.83 8.43 -6.51
C TRP A 113 -8.23 9.43 -7.58
N MET A 114 -8.72 10.56 -7.14
CA MET A 114 -9.16 11.63 -8.04
C MET A 114 -8.12 12.74 -8.04
N PRO A 115 -7.50 13.05 -9.20
CA PRO A 115 -6.62 14.22 -9.32
C PRO A 115 -7.41 15.50 -9.06
N LEU A 116 -6.82 16.40 -8.30
CA LEU A 116 -7.46 17.67 -7.92
C LEU A 116 -7.12 18.80 -8.89
#